data_b1a5d8aa65f2cb2ea1bdfa22e1109c13
#
_entry.id   b1a5d8aa65f2cb2ea1bdfa22e1109c13
#
_cell.length_a   1.000
_cell.length_b   1.000
_cell.length_c   1.000
_cell.angle_alpha   90.00
_cell.angle_beta   90.00
_cell.angle_gamma   90.00
#
_symmetry.space_group_name_H-M   'P 1'
#
loop_
_entity.id
_entity.type
_entity.pdbx_description
1 polymer ?
#
loop_
_entity_poly.entity_id
_entity_poly.type
_entity_poly.pdbx_seq_one_letter_code
_entity_poly.pdbx_strand_id
1 'polypeptide(L)'
;MKNQKRQRGRAGVSLLFSLVLAACGGNDSNDNPAPSPSPAPSPAPAPSPSPSPAPSPSPSPAPAPSPSPAPAPAPTPSPAPAPAPTPSPAPAPSPAPAPSPAPAPSPAPAPSPAPAPSPAPAPSPAPAPAPAPAPATGLITTGNPFADALLYVDPDYGTQVAQSLTRVTASATDTALVKAAAKFPTAVWLDRIAAIDGAKSTGGAMGLVDHLDAAVAQQKALSGSTLKPMAIQLVVYDLPDRDCAALASNGELSSANDGMTKYKTLYIDRIAEILARPAYAGLRIVTVIEPDSFPNMLTNVGIGKTVCDSVNSKGVYVQGIQYTLNKLSTLKNVYMYLDIAHSGWLGWDNNRAKAIDGFKTLVKGATTSGNLGIIRGFASNTANYTPLDEPYFDGTDNNVKSGGTTEFYEWNRMIDELSYTDKLRSEFVAAGFPDTLSFIIDTSRNGWGSAKRPTGPAADVDDMRIDRRTARGNWCNVKDTGIGERPRANPDAARPHLDAFVFVKPPGASDGTSDSTANTPNAEGKRFDAMCGSGNVDALSGAPHAGQWFHDQFLMLLRNASPAIK
;
A
#
# COMPACT_ATOMS: atom_id res chain seq x y z
N MET A 1 31.05 -11.55 -46.89
CA MET A 1 31.46 -12.81 -47.57
C MET A 1 30.59 -13.94 -47.01
N LYS A 2 29.75 -14.47 -47.90
CA LYS A 2 29.27 -15.85 -48.09
C LYS A 2 28.71 -16.56 -46.87
N ASN A 3 27.32 -16.76 -46.77
CA ASN A 3 26.52 -17.87 -47.39
C ASN A 3 26.86 -19.22 -46.76
N GLN A 4 25.89 -20.03 -46.26
CA GLN A 4 24.77 -20.75 -46.87
C GLN A 4 24.02 -21.50 -45.72
N LYS A 5 22.71 -21.50 -45.60
CA LYS A 5 21.64 -22.38 -46.17
C LYS A 5 21.88 -23.88 -46.13
N ARG A 6 20.96 -24.58 -45.48
CA ARG A 6 20.11 -25.77 -45.92
C ARG A 6 19.55 -26.45 -44.69
N GLN A 7 18.30 -26.56 -44.50
CA GLN A 7 17.15 -27.29 -45.08
C GLN A 7 17.12 -28.80 -44.76
N ARG A 8 15.97 -29.18 -44.18
CA ARG A 8 15.13 -30.39 -44.34
C ARG A 8 15.47 -31.69 -43.61
N GLY A 9 14.39 -32.27 -43.05
CA GLY A 9 14.15 -33.70 -42.98
C GLY A 9 13.05 -34.11 -41.99
N ARG A 10 11.92 -34.49 -42.52
CA ARG A 10 10.74 -35.14 -41.89
C ARG A 10 11.04 -36.61 -41.58
N ALA A 11 10.30 -37.15 -40.58
CA ALA A 11 9.64 -38.46 -40.47
C ALA A 11 9.48 -38.76 -38.97
N GLY A 12 8.39 -39.07 -38.36
CA GLY A 12 7.21 -39.84 -38.66
C GLY A 12 7.40 -41.31 -38.35
N VAL A 13 7.03 -41.79 -37.13
CA VAL A 13 6.61 -43.19 -36.92
C VAL A 13 5.67 -43.27 -35.72
N SER A 14 4.45 -43.68 -35.97
CA SER A 14 3.51 -44.27 -35.02
C SER A 14 3.90 -45.73 -34.73
N LEU A 15 3.65 -46.20 -33.51
CA LEU A 15 3.26 -47.62 -33.31
C LEU A 15 2.42 -47.77 -32.04
N LEU A 16 1.29 -48.45 -32.28
CA LEU A 16 0.35 -49.10 -31.35
C LEU A 16 1.02 -50.33 -30.67
N PHE A 17 0.46 -50.76 -29.54
CA PHE A 17 0.07 -52.17 -29.19
C PHE A 17 -0.26 -52.16 -27.68
N SER A 18 -1.39 -52.51 -27.27
CA SER A 18 -2.32 -53.67 -27.19
C SER A 18 -2.40 -54.24 -25.79
N LEU A 19 -3.63 -54.31 -25.36
CA LEU A 19 -4.33 -55.17 -24.41
C LEU A 19 -3.60 -56.39 -23.82
N VAL A 20 -3.86 -56.66 -22.51
CA VAL A 20 -4.23 -58.02 -22.05
C VAL A 20 -5.29 -57.94 -20.95
N LEU A 21 -6.39 -58.66 -21.16
CA LEU A 21 -7.47 -59.04 -20.24
C LEU A 21 -7.00 -60.13 -19.28
N ALA A 22 -7.58 -60.19 -18.09
CA ALA A 22 -7.98 -61.45 -17.47
C ALA A 22 -9.15 -61.23 -16.49
N ALA A 23 -10.13 -62.05 -16.66
CA ALA A 23 -11.44 -62.11 -16.04
C ALA A 23 -11.45 -63.09 -14.82
N CYS A 24 -12.51 -62.99 -14.01
CA CYS A 24 -13.39 -64.02 -13.41
C CYS A 24 -14.02 -63.36 -12.18
N GLY A 25 -15.31 -63.29 -11.88
CA GLY A 25 -16.43 -64.12 -12.19
C GLY A 25 -17.31 -64.15 -10.93
N GLY A 26 -18.64 -64.01 -11.04
CA GLY A 26 -19.57 -64.20 -9.92
C GLY A 26 -20.94 -63.56 -10.16
N ASN A 27 -21.90 -64.40 -10.47
CA ASN A 27 -23.33 -64.18 -10.70
C ASN A 27 -24.00 -63.47 -9.51
N ASP A 28 -25.01 -62.63 -9.80
CA ASP A 28 -26.40 -62.94 -9.43
C ASP A 28 -27.38 -62.00 -10.15
N SER A 29 -28.47 -62.61 -10.56
CA SER A 29 -29.56 -62.14 -11.37
C SER A 29 -30.48 -61.15 -10.66
N ASN A 30 -30.94 -60.12 -11.38
CA ASN A 30 -32.33 -59.64 -11.27
C ASN A 30 -32.73 -58.88 -12.55
N ASP A 31 -33.72 -59.46 -13.23
CA ASP A 31 -34.39 -58.93 -14.38
C ASP A 31 -35.14 -57.62 -14.08
N ASN A 32 -34.90 -56.62 -14.94
CA ASN A 32 -35.90 -55.61 -15.24
C ASN A 32 -35.69 -55.09 -16.67
N PRO A 33 -36.74 -54.96 -17.49
CA PRO A 33 -36.57 -54.73 -18.93
C PRO A 33 -36.14 -53.31 -19.26
N ALA A 34 -35.23 -53.19 -20.21
CA ALA A 34 -34.74 -51.94 -20.75
C ALA A 34 -35.83 -51.18 -21.53
N PRO A 35 -35.90 -49.85 -21.44
CA PRO A 35 -36.72 -49.04 -22.34
C PRO A 35 -36.10 -48.93 -23.72
N SER A 36 -36.99 -49.01 -24.75
CA SER A 36 -36.67 -48.92 -26.17
C SER A 36 -35.92 -47.62 -26.52
N PRO A 37 -35.01 -47.66 -27.51
CA PRO A 37 -34.27 -46.48 -27.93
C PRO A 37 -35.19 -45.51 -28.71
N SER A 38 -35.09 -44.22 -28.34
CA SER A 38 -35.68 -43.10 -29.08
C SER A 38 -35.06 -42.99 -30.49
N PRO A 39 -35.83 -42.59 -31.52
CA PRO A 39 -35.31 -42.43 -32.87
C PRO A 39 -34.28 -41.28 -32.94
N ALA A 40 -33.27 -41.48 -33.78
CA ALA A 40 -32.23 -40.51 -34.05
C ALA A 40 -32.80 -39.21 -34.67
N PRO A 41 -32.28 -38.05 -34.33
CA PRO A 41 -32.69 -36.78 -34.94
C PRO A 41 -32.24 -36.73 -36.42
N SER A 42 -33.13 -36.21 -37.27
CA SER A 42 -32.86 -35.97 -38.69
C SER A 42 -31.68 -35.01 -38.89
N PRO A 43 -30.88 -35.19 -39.94
CA PRO A 43 -29.76 -34.30 -40.23
C PRO A 43 -30.25 -32.89 -40.57
N ALA A 44 -29.55 -31.90 -40.02
CA ALA A 44 -29.77 -30.47 -40.27
C ALA A 44 -29.52 -30.16 -41.79
N PRO A 45 -30.28 -29.22 -42.38
CA PRO A 45 -30.04 -28.80 -43.76
C PRO A 45 -28.67 -28.10 -43.88
N ALA A 46 -28.02 -28.35 -45.05
CA ALA A 46 -26.73 -27.76 -45.38
C ALA A 46 -26.81 -26.21 -45.41
N PRO A 47 -25.77 -25.52 -44.96
CA PRO A 47 -25.74 -24.05 -45.01
C PRO A 47 -25.72 -23.56 -46.46
N SER A 48 -26.51 -22.53 -46.75
CA SER A 48 -26.52 -21.82 -48.02
C SER A 48 -25.14 -21.19 -48.30
N PRO A 49 -24.71 -21.13 -49.57
CA PRO A 49 -23.44 -20.51 -49.92
C PRO A 49 -23.45 -19.02 -49.58
N SER A 50 -22.38 -18.55 -48.92
CA SER A 50 -22.15 -17.15 -48.63
C SER A 50 -22.09 -16.32 -49.92
N PRO A 51 -22.64 -15.11 -49.94
CA PRO A 51 -22.50 -14.19 -51.08
C PRO A 51 -21.01 -13.78 -51.24
N SER A 52 -20.59 -13.68 -52.50
CA SER A 52 -19.26 -13.21 -52.88
C SER A 52 -19.00 -11.83 -52.33
N PRO A 53 -17.77 -11.55 -51.84
CA PRO A 53 -17.44 -10.23 -51.35
C PRO A 53 -17.54 -9.17 -52.45
N ALA A 54 -18.10 -8.01 -52.11
CA ALA A 54 -18.14 -6.84 -52.97
C ALA A 54 -16.71 -6.36 -53.29
N PRO A 55 -16.45 -5.77 -54.46
CA PRO A 55 -15.13 -5.26 -54.80
C PRO A 55 -14.74 -4.12 -53.83
N SER A 56 -13.51 -4.18 -53.34
CA SER A 56 -12.92 -3.14 -52.47
C SER A 56 -12.96 -1.77 -53.17
N PRO A 57 -13.32 -0.71 -52.47
CA PRO A 57 -13.23 0.64 -53.02
C PRO A 57 -11.75 0.99 -53.31
N SER A 58 -11.56 1.68 -54.44
CA SER A 58 -10.26 2.20 -54.86
C SER A 58 -9.66 3.10 -53.77
N PRO A 59 -8.35 3.07 -53.52
CA PRO A 59 -7.71 3.91 -52.53
C PRO A 59 -7.93 5.38 -52.87
N SER A 60 -8.32 6.15 -51.88
CA SER A 60 -8.35 7.63 -51.95
C SER A 60 -6.96 8.17 -52.25
N PRO A 61 -6.84 9.23 -53.05
CA PRO A 61 -5.53 9.87 -53.29
C PRO A 61 -4.93 10.35 -51.97
N ALA A 62 -3.62 10.15 -51.82
CA ALA A 62 -2.85 10.60 -50.67
C ALA A 62 -3.02 12.12 -50.47
N PRO A 63 -3.15 12.59 -49.22
CA PRO A 63 -3.18 14.03 -48.93
C PRO A 63 -1.87 14.68 -49.38
N ALA A 64 -1.96 15.89 -49.93
CA ALA A 64 -0.82 16.69 -50.33
C ALA A 64 0.09 16.92 -49.11
N PRO A 65 1.42 16.96 -49.28
CA PRO A 65 2.33 17.23 -48.18
C PRO A 65 2.06 18.61 -47.56
N SER A 66 1.95 18.64 -46.25
CA SER A 66 1.84 19.90 -45.48
C SER A 66 3.04 20.81 -45.77
N PRO A 67 2.84 22.11 -45.90
CA PRO A 67 3.95 23.05 -46.08
C PRO A 67 4.90 22.94 -44.89
N SER A 68 6.22 22.95 -45.21
CA SER A 68 7.29 22.98 -44.19
C SER A 68 7.07 24.15 -43.23
N PRO A 69 7.25 23.95 -41.91
CA PRO A 69 7.20 25.04 -40.96
C PRO A 69 8.22 26.13 -41.31
N ALA A 70 7.80 27.38 -41.17
CA ALA A 70 8.69 28.53 -41.34
C ALA A 70 9.91 28.42 -40.40
N PRO A 71 11.10 28.86 -40.82
CA PRO A 71 12.29 28.83 -39.99
C PRO A 71 12.04 29.63 -38.70
N ALA A 72 12.48 29.09 -37.58
CA ALA A 72 12.39 29.73 -36.27
C ALA A 72 13.09 31.10 -36.31
N PRO A 73 12.52 32.13 -35.64
CA PRO A 73 13.21 33.43 -35.54
C PRO A 73 14.57 33.25 -34.88
N ALA A 74 15.56 34.01 -35.38
CA ALA A 74 16.90 34.02 -34.84
C ALA A 74 16.90 34.32 -33.34
N PRO A 75 17.79 33.68 -32.55
CA PRO A 75 17.86 33.95 -31.13
C PRO A 75 18.20 35.43 -30.89
N THR A 76 17.45 36.05 -30.01
CA THR A 76 17.77 37.40 -29.52
C THR A 76 19.14 37.42 -28.89
N PRO A 77 20.00 38.44 -29.18
CA PRO A 77 21.30 38.52 -28.56
C PRO A 77 21.20 38.56 -27.05
N SER A 78 22.04 37.76 -26.39
CA SER A 78 22.15 37.77 -24.94
C SER A 78 22.42 39.18 -24.41
N PRO A 79 21.78 39.60 -23.30
CA PRO A 79 22.11 40.86 -22.67
C PRO A 79 23.59 40.89 -22.29
N ALA A 80 24.19 42.05 -22.44
CA ALA A 80 25.59 42.28 -22.05
C ALA A 80 25.82 41.91 -20.58
N PRO A 81 26.98 41.38 -20.22
CA PRO A 81 27.30 41.04 -18.85
C PRO A 81 27.19 42.27 -17.94
N ALA A 82 26.62 42.09 -16.79
CA ALA A 82 26.52 43.12 -15.77
C ALA A 82 27.91 43.65 -15.39
N PRO A 83 28.07 44.94 -15.11
CA PRO A 83 29.35 45.48 -14.65
C PRO A 83 29.84 44.76 -13.39
N ALA A 84 31.16 44.55 -13.32
CA ALA A 84 31.78 43.90 -12.18
C ALA A 84 31.44 44.64 -10.88
N PRO A 85 31.21 43.92 -9.76
CA PRO A 85 30.93 44.54 -8.49
C PRO A 85 32.12 45.41 -8.05
N THR A 86 31.82 46.60 -7.58
CA THR A 86 32.81 47.50 -6.95
C THR A 86 33.49 46.78 -5.79
N PRO A 87 34.80 46.89 -5.60
CA PRO A 87 35.49 46.25 -4.50
C PRO A 87 34.94 46.79 -3.16
N SER A 88 34.65 45.87 -2.28
CA SER A 88 34.24 46.19 -0.90
C SER A 88 35.33 47.05 -0.21
N PRO A 89 34.95 48.06 0.56
CA PRO A 89 35.91 48.81 1.35
C PRO A 89 36.65 47.90 2.34
N ALA A 90 37.95 48.17 2.52
CA ALA A 90 38.77 47.41 3.44
C ALA A 90 38.17 47.45 4.87
N PRO A 91 38.26 46.35 5.62
CA PRO A 91 37.76 46.34 7.00
C PRO A 91 38.52 47.36 7.86
N ALA A 92 37.79 48.08 8.70
CA ALA A 92 38.34 48.99 9.68
C ALA A 92 39.26 48.22 10.66
N PRO A 93 40.38 48.83 11.10
CA PRO A 93 41.28 48.20 12.06
C PRO A 93 40.53 47.88 13.36
N SER A 94 40.72 46.65 13.85
CA SER A 94 40.18 46.21 15.12
C SER A 94 40.60 47.14 16.27
N PRO A 95 39.71 47.52 17.19
CA PRO A 95 40.08 48.28 18.39
C PRO A 95 41.07 47.48 19.24
N ALA A 96 42.02 48.19 19.84
CA ALA A 96 42.99 47.59 20.74
C ALA A 96 42.28 46.89 21.93
N PRO A 97 42.82 45.77 22.42
CA PRO A 97 42.22 45.08 23.56
C PRO A 97 42.22 45.96 24.80
N ALA A 98 41.10 46.02 25.51
CA ALA A 98 40.97 46.70 26.78
C ALA A 98 41.90 46.02 27.82
N PRO A 99 42.50 46.81 28.75
CA PRO A 99 43.35 46.25 29.80
C PRO A 99 42.52 45.27 30.66
N SER A 100 43.15 44.15 31.00
CA SER A 100 42.54 43.14 31.88
C SER A 100 42.22 43.76 33.26
N PRO A 101 41.03 43.49 33.80
CA PRO A 101 40.69 43.90 35.12
C PRO A 101 41.60 43.22 36.18
N ALA A 102 41.96 43.94 37.22
CA ALA A 102 42.73 43.38 38.31
C ALA A 102 42.00 42.19 38.96
N PRO A 103 42.74 41.20 39.48
CA PRO A 103 42.10 40.02 40.08
C PRO A 103 41.34 40.48 41.37
N ALA A 104 40.09 39.98 41.43
CA ALA A 104 39.25 40.19 42.62
C ALA A 104 39.87 39.47 43.84
N PRO A 105 39.76 40.00 45.03
CA PRO A 105 40.24 39.34 46.25
C PRO A 105 39.51 37.99 46.43
N SER A 106 40.25 36.95 46.80
CA SER A 106 39.73 35.64 47.11
C SER A 106 38.61 35.69 48.14
N PRO A 107 37.46 35.05 47.91
CA PRO A 107 36.41 34.98 48.93
C PRO A 107 36.89 34.15 50.14
N ALA A 108 36.48 34.62 51.35
CA ALA A 108 36.73 33.88 52.58
C ALA A 108 36.14 32.45 52.48
N PRO A 109 36.76 31.43 53.08
CA PRO A 109 36.25 30.06 53.07
C PRO A 109 34.85 30.00 53.69
N ALA A 110 33.94 29.40 52.97
CA ALA A 110 32.57 29.12 53.40
C ALA A 110 32.59 28.20 54.64
N PRO A 111 31.70 28.39 55.61
CA PRO A 111 31.56 27.42 56.70
C PRO A 111 31.20 26.04 56.18
N SER A 112 31.82 25.02 56.77
CA SER A 112 31.52 23.62 56.42
C SER A 112 30.01 23.33 56.53
N PRO A 113 29.39 22.68 55.53
CA PRO A 113 27.99 22.32 55.62
C PRO A 113 27.76 21.30 56.75
N ALA A 114 26.65 21.48 57.47
CA ALA A 114 26.19 20.51 58.46
C ALA A 114 26.00 19.13 57.82
N PRO A 115 26.28 18.03 58.51
CA PRO A 115 26.07 16.68 57.95
C PRO A 115 24.61 16.52 57.50
N ALA A 116 24.42 16.03 56.27
CA ALA A 116 23.12 15.77 55.73
C ALA A 116 22.39 14.69 56.58
N PRO A 117 21.09 14.84 56.83
CA PRO A 117 20.32 13.79 57.51
C PRO A 117 20.42 12.48 56.70
N SER A 118 20.57 11.35 57.39
CA SER A 118 20.58 10.03 56.77
C SER A 118 19.36 9.84 55.89
N PRO A 119 19.51 9.31 54.68
CA PRO A 119 18.37 9.06 53.81
C PRO A 119 17.40 8.10 54.51
N ALA A 120 16.10 8.40 54.41
CA ALA A 120 15.04 7.52 54.87
C ALA A 120 15.18 6.15 54.12
N PRO A 121 14.90 5.02 54.77
CA PRO A 121 14.93 3.72 54.09
C PRO A 121 14.04 3.77 52.87
N ALA A 122 14.55 3.29 51.72
CA ALA A 122 13.79 3.18 50.48
C ALA A 122 12.50 2.37 50.72
N PRO A 123 11.35 2.81 50.19
CA PRO A 123 10.13 2.01 50.30
C PRO A 123 10.40 0.63 49.67
N SER A 124 9.92 -0.39 50.32
CA SER A 124 9.98 -1.77 49.78
C SER A 124 9.44 -1.79 48.37
N PRO A 125 10.08 -2.48 47.40
CA PRO A 125 9.56 -2.59 46.07
C PRO A 125 8.14 -3.14 46.11
N ALA A 126 7.23 -2.51 45.35
CA ALA A 126 5.88 -3.02 45.18
C ALA A 126 5.93 -4.49 44.72
N PRO A 127 5.03 -5.36 45.18
CA PRO A 127 4.96 -6.73 44.68
C PRO A 127 4.92 -6.72 43.17
N ALA A 128 5.71 -7.57 42.52
CA ALA A 128 5.67 -7.72 41.07
C ALA A 128 4.21 -8.01 40.63
N PRO A 129 3.74 -7.36 39.57
CA PRO A 129 2.40 -7.66 39.04
C PRO A 129 2.28 -9.16 38.80
N ALA A 130 1.15 -9.74 39.16
CA ALA A 130 0.85 -11.16 38.88
C ALA A 130 1.08 -11.43 37.40
N PRO A 131 1.65 -12.61 37.02
CA PRO A 131 1.82 -12.98 35.63
C PRO A 131 0.49 -12.84 34.89
N ALA A 132 0.49 -12.17 33.73
CA ALA A 132 -0.70 -12.10 32.90
C ALA A 132 -1.19 -13.53 32.58
N PRO A 133 -2.50 -13.79 32.58
CA PRO A 133 -3.03 -15.09 32.20
C PRO A 133 -2.51 -15.47 30.80
N ALA A 134 -2.13 -16.73 30.64
CA ALA A 134 -1.71 -17.25 29.33
C ALA A 134 -2.80 -16.98 28.28
N PRO A 135 -2.43 -16.68 27.01
CA PRO A 135 -3.39 -16.44 25.97
C PRO A 135 -4.34 -17.63 25.84
N ALA A 136 -5.64 -17.36 25.68
CA ALA A 136 -6.64 -18.39 25.50
C ALA A 136 -6.31 -19.22 24.23
N THR A 137 -6.34 -20.54 24.35
CA THR A 137 -6.10 -21.46 23.25
C THR A 137 -7.07 -21.15 22.10
N GLY A 138 -6.58 -21.02 20.88
CA GLY A 138 -7.39 -20.75 19.69
C GLY A 138 -7.57 -19.27 19.32
N LEU A 139 -7.06 -18.32 20.11
CA LEU A 139 -7.08 -16.91 19.71
C LEU A 139 -6.03 -16.60 18.63
N ILE A 140 -4.91 -17.32 18.66
CA ILE A 140 -3.83 -17.19 17.67
C ILE A 140 -3.95 -18.32 16.64
N THR A 141 -3.67 -18.00 15.38
CA THR A 141 -3.72 -18.96 14.26
C THR A 141 -2.48 -18.82 13.37
N THR A 142 -2.10 -19.90 12.69
CA THR A 142 -1.09 -19.85 11.62
C THR A 142 -1.69 -19.49 10.25
N GLY A 143 -3.03 -19.44 10.16
CA GLY A 143 -3.78 -19.10 8.95
C GLY A 143 -4.12 -17.63 8.85
N ASN A 144 -5.30 -17.35 8.27
CA ASN A 144 -5.84 -16.00 8.10
C ASN A 144 -6.08 -15.31 9.46
N PRO A 145 -5.37 -14.20 9.78
CA PRO A 145 -5.52 -13.52 11.07
C PRO A 145 -6.88 -12.84 11.24
N PHE A 146 -7.62 -12.62 10.18
CA PHE A 146 -8.93 -11.97 10.21
C PHE A 146 -10.08 -12.99 10.36
N ALA A 147 -9.83 -14.28 10.09
CA ALA A 147 -10.88 -15.30 10.16
C ALA A 147 -11.50 -15.39 11.55
N ASP A 148 -12.82 -15.26 11.62
CA ASP A 148 -13.62 -15.30 12.86
C ASP A 148 -13.20 -14.26 13.92
N ALA A 149 -12.45 -13.23 13.52
CA ALA A 149 -11.96 -12.19 14.40
C ALA A 149 -12.89 -10.97 14.45
N LEU A 150 -12.98 -10.37 15.62
CA LEU A 150 -13.42 -8.99 15.76
C LEU A 150 -12.35 -8.07 15.16
N LEU A 151 -12.77 -6.99 14.54
CA LEU A 151 -11.85 -5.99 14.00
C LEU A 151 -11.78 -4.78 14.95
N TYR A 152 -10.57 -4.38 15.28
CA TYR A 152 -10.34 -3.21 16.13
C TYR A 152 -10.83 -1.93 15.44
N VAL A 153 -11.59 -1.12 16.17
CA VAL A 153 -12.04 0.21 15.74
C VAL A 153 -11.21 1.26 16.47
N ASP A 154 -10.46 2.04 15.70
CA ASP A 154 -9.55 3.06 16.22
C ASP A 154 -10.30 4.23 16.87
N PRO A 155 -10.10 4.54 18.17
CA PRO A 155 -10.73 5.67 18.83
C PRO A 155 -10.29 7.04 18.31
N ASP A 156 -9.03 7.17 17.84
CA ASP A 156 -8.54 8.41 17.26
C ASP A 156 -9.23 8.71 15.93
N TYR A 157 -9.42 7.69 15.09
CA TYR A 157 -10.24 7.82 13.89
C TYR A 157 -11.69 8.22 14.26
N GLY A 158 -12.27 7.59 15.28
CA GLY A 158 -13.58 7.96 15.80
C GLY A 158 -13.68 9.43 16.23
N THR A 159 -12.62 9.97 16.84
CA THR A 159 -12.52 11.39 17.22
C THR A 159 -12.49 12.31 16.01
N GLN A 160 -11.72 11.98 14.97
CA GLN A 160 -11.67 12.74 13.72
C GLN A 160 -13.02 12.73 12.99
N VAL A 161 -13.69 11.58 12.96
CA VAL A 161 -15.06 11.45 12.42
C VAL A 161 -16.05 12.31 13.21
N ALA A 162 -15.96 12.34 14.54
CA ALA A 162 -16.81 13.18 15.38
C ALA A 162 -16.63 14.68 15.09
N GLN A 163 -15.40 15.14 14.78
CA GLN A 163 -15.16 16.52 14.33
C GLN A 163 -15.88 16.81 12.99
N SER A 164 -15.89 15.86 12.06
CA SER A 164 -16.64 16.00 10.81
C SER A 164 -18.15 16.01 11.04
N LEU A 165 -18.65 15.28 12.02
CA LEU A 165 -20.07 15.26 12.35
C LEU A 165 -20.60 16.64 12.74
N THR A 166 -19.82 17.46 13.44
CA THR A 166 -20.20 18.83 13.82
C THR A 166 -20.37 19.76 12.61
N ARG A 167 -19.76 19.42 11.45
CA ARG A 167 -19.75 20.23 10.22
C ARG A 167 -20.88 19.87 9.26
N VAL A 168 -21.58 18.77 9.44
CA VAL A 168 -22.62 18.25 8.50
C VAL A 168 -24.02 18.26 9.06
N THR A 169 -24.29 18.98 10.15
CA THR A 169 -25.56 18.97 10.87
C THR A 169 -26.77 19.41 10.04
N ALA A 170 -26.55 20.20 8.97
CA ALA A 170 -27.60 20.65 8.05
C ALA A 170 -28.08 19.55 7.07
N SER A 171 -27.35 18.45 6.91
CA SER A 171 -27.66 17.34 6.00
C SER A 171 -27.93 16.06 6.79
N ALA A 172 -29.17 15.59 6.80
CA ALA A 172 -29.54 14.33 7.44
C ALA A 172 -28.82 13.12 6.82
N THR A 173 -28.64 13.13 5.48
CA THR A 173 -27.92 12.10 4.73
C THR A 173 -26.45 12.05 5.13
N ASP A 174 -25.73 13.19 5.07
CA ASP A 174 -24.32 13.24 5.45
C ASP A 174 -24.13 12.89 6.92
N THR A 175 -25.03 13.35 7.79
CA THR A 175 -25.02 12.99 9.22
C THR A 175 -25.12 11.47 9.41
N ALA A 176 -25.96 10.78 8.66
CA ALA A 176 -26.09 9.31 8.73
C ALA A 176 -24.83 8.61 8.23
N LEU A 177 -24.27 9.05 7.09
CA LEU A 177 -23.03 8.52 6.51
C LEU A 177 -21.85 8.68 7.47
N VAL A 178 -21.65 9.87 8.03
CA VAL A 178 -20.58 10.14 8.99
C VAL A 178 -20.73 9.29 10.26
N LYS A 179 -21.94 9.14 10.81
CA LYS A 179 -22.19 8.26 11.97
C LYS A 179 -21.86 6.79 11.67
N ALA A 180 -22.19 6.31 10.48
CA ALA A 180 -21.84 4.95 10.07
C ALA A 180 -20.31 4.75 9.98
N ALA A 181 -19.59 5.74 9.46
CA ALA A 181 -18.14 5.69 9.30
C ALA A 181 -17.37 5.63 10.62
N ALA A 182 -17.93 6.14 11.72
CA ALA A 182 -17.31 6.07 13.05
C ALA A 182 -17.04 4.65 13.56
N LYS A 183 -17.62 3.64 12.91
CA LYS A 183 -17.44 2.21 13.24
C LYS A 183 -16.50 1.47 12.29
N PHE A 184 -15.88 2.16 11.35
CA PHE A 184 -14.98 1.50 10.41
C PHE A 184 -13.68 1.10 11.10
N PRO A 185 -13.27 -0.16 10.98
CA PRO A 185 -11.97 -0.62 11.46
C PRO A 185 -10.88 -0.15 10.49
N THR A 186 -10.04 0.76 10.95
CA THR A 186 -8.91 1.30 10.20
C THR A 186 -7.60 0.87 10.81
N ALA A 187 -6.51 0.89 10.05
CA ALA A 187 -5.19 0.63 10.60
C ALA A 187 -4.67 1.86 11.37
N VAL A 188 -3.84 1.58 12.38
CA VAL A 188 -3.08 2.58 13.14
C VAL A 188 -1.74 2.80 12.45
N TRP A 189 -1.43 4.04 12.07
CA TRP A 189 -0.17 4.38 11.40
C TRP A 189 0.89 4.81 12.41
N LEU A 190 1.98 4.05 12.44
CA LEU A 190 3.18 4.39 13.17
C LEU A 190 4.14 5.08 12.17
N ASP A 191 3.87 6.35 11.83
CA ASP A 191 4.58 7.07 10.75
C ASP A 191 5.79 7.87 11.22
N ARG A 192 6.15 7.74 12.51
CA ARG A 192 7.30 8.38 13.16
C ARG A 192 7.53 7.76 14.54
N ILE A 193 8.72 7.99 15.12
CA ILE A 193 9.07 7.50 16.46
C ILE A 193 8.07 7.98 17.52
N ALA A 194 7.66 9.25 17.44
CA ALA A 194 6.72 9.82 18.41
C ALA A 194 5.32 9.16 18.37
N ALA A 195 4.92 8.52 17.28
CA ALA A 195 3.66 7.80 17.20
C ALA A 195 3.62 6.55 18.10
N ILE A 196 4.77 6.01 18.49
CA ILE A 196 4.85 4.88 19.43
C ILE A 196 4.41 5.30 20.83
N ASP A 197 4.84 6.48 21.28
CA ASP A 197 4.50 6.99 22.61
C ASP A 197 3.13 7.68 22.64
N GLY A 198 2.76 8.31 21.52
CA GLY A 198 1.57 9.15 21.43
C GLY A 198 1.64 10.39 22.32
N ALA A 199 0.52 11.06 22.45
CA ALA A 199 0.36 12.27 23.27
C ALA A 199 -0.98 12.28 24.02
N LYS A 200 -1.60 11.15 24.25
CA LYS A 200 -2.93 11.01 24.87
C LYS A 200 -3.03 11.68 26.24
N SER A 201 -1.97 11.58 27.05
CA SER A 201 -1.91 12.22 28.37
C SER A 201 -2.03 13.74 28.34
N THR A 202 -1.74 14.36 27.18
CA THR A 202 -1.85 15.80 26.93
C THR A 202 -3.00 16.17 25.99
N GLY A 203 -3.93 15.21 25.75
CA GLY A 203 -5.09 15.41 24.86
C GLY A 203 -4.79 15.25 23.37
N GLY A 204 -3.62 14.71 23.01
CA GLY A 204 -3.23 14.37 21.64
C GLY A 204 -3.59 12.92 21.28
N ALA A 205 -3.03 12.43 20.16
CA ALA A 205 -3.24 11.09 19.64
C ALA A 205 -2.75 9.99 20.60
N MET A 206 -3.37 8.83 20.52
CA MET A 206 -2.99 7.63 21.24
C MET A 206 -1.63 7.11 20.75
N GLY A 207 -0.86 6.51 21.68
CA GLY A 207 0.33 5.74 21.35
C GLY A 207 0.04 4.26 21.10
N LEU A 208 1.06 3.50 20.71
CA LEU A 208 0.93 2.08 20.42
C LEU A 208 0.36 1.30 21.62
N VAL A 209 0.83 1.58 22.84
CA VAL A 209 0.32 0.94 24.07
C VAL A 209 -1.17 1.25 24.27
N ASP A 210 -1.57 2.52 24.09
CA ASP A 210 -2.97 2.91 24.24
C ASP A 210 -3.90 2.18 23.24
N HIS A 211 -3.46 2.04 21.98
CA HIS A 211 -4.20 1.31 20.96
C HIS A 211 -4.33 -0.19 21.30
N LEU A 212 -3.24 -0.81 21.75
CA LEU A 212 -3.27 -2.24 22.13
C LEU A 212 -4.14 -2.48 23.37
N ASP A 213 -4.09 -1.61 24.36
CA ASP A 213 -4.97 -1.67 25.55
C ASP A 213 -6.43 -1.47 25.15
N ALA A 214 -6.71 -0.52 24.26
CA ALA A 214 -8.05 -0.31 23.71
C ALA A 214 -8.53 -1.54 22.92
N ALA A 215 -7.66 -2.20 22.14
CA ALA A 215 -8.01 -3.43 21.43
C ALA A 215 -8.37 -4.57 22.39
N VAL A 216 -7.61 -4.76 23.47
CA VAL A 216 -7.92 -5.73 24.54
C VAL A 216 -9.26 -5.40 25.22
N ALA A 217 -9.53 -4.11 25.49
CA ALA A 217 -10.78 -3.66 26.07
C ALA A 217 -11.98 -3.91 25.13
N GLN A 218 -11.85 -3.57 23.84
CA GLN A 218 -12.87 -3.85 22.81
C GLN A 218 -13.09 -5.35 22.65
N GLN A 219 -12.03 -6.16 22.63
CA GLN A 219 -12.14 -7.61 22.58
C GLN A 219 -13.03 -8.15 23.69
N LYS A 220 -12.77 -7.74 24.93
CA LYS A 220 -13.57 -8.16 26.11
C LYS A 220 -15.02 -7.69 26.00
N ALA A 221 -15.24 -6.43 25.62
CA ALA A 221 -16.57 -5.84 25.54
C ALA A 221 -17.45 -6.47 24.44
N LEU A 222 -16.85 -6.86 23.31
CA LEU A 222 -17.56 -7.35 22.12
C LEU A 222 -17.66 -8.89 22.04
N SER A 223 -16.89 -9.62 22.85
CA SER A 223 -16.83 -11.10 22.78
C SER A 223 -18.04 -11.81 23.39
N GLY A 224 -18.78 -11.18 24.28
CA GLY A 224 -19.88 -11.85 25.05
C GLY A 224 -19.31 -12.88 26.05
N SER A 225 -19.95 -14.07 26.14
CA SER A 225 -19.57 -15.11 27.11
C SER A 225 -18.29 -15.88 26.74
N THR A 226 -17.91 -15.88 25.47
CA THR A 226 -16.70 -16.57 24.96
C THR A 226 -15.78 -15.56 24.29
N LEU A 227 -14.53 -15.49 24.75
CA LEU A 227 -13.55 -14.56 24.19
C LEU A 227 -13.27 -14.89 22.72
N LYS A 228 -13.54 -13.92 21.82
CA LYS A 228 -13.29 -14.03 20.39
C LYS A 228 -11.91 -13.47 20.05
N PRO A 229 -11.25 -13.94 18.99
CA PRO A 229 -10.05 -13.29 18.47
C PRO A 229 -10.33 -11.82 18.14
N MET A 230 -9.33 -10.95 18.34
CA MET A 230 -9.37 -9.54 17.92
C MET A 230 -8.17 -9.29 17.00
N ALA A 231 -8.43 -8.79 15.80
CA ALA A 231 -7.41 -8.35 14.87
C ALA A 231 -7.25 -6.82 14.94
N ILE A 232 -6.03 -6.36 15.20
CA ILE A 232 -5.62 -4.96 15.11
C ILE A 232 -4.61 -4.82 13.98
N GLN A 233 -4.77 -3.78 13.15
CA GLN A 233 -3.88 -3.49 12.03
C GLN A 233 -2.95 -2.32 12.39
N LEU A 234 -1.65 -2.51 12.20
CA LEU A 234 -0.61 -1.52 12.41
C LEU A 234 0.14 -1.29 11.10
N VAL A 235 0.39 -0.05 10.74
CA VAL A 235 1.28 0.30 9.63
C VAL A 235 2.63 0.72 10.20
N VAL A 236 3.67 -0.02 9.89
CA VAL A 236 5.07 0.28 10.22
C VAL A 236 5.63 1.10 9.07
N TYR A 237 5.93 2.39 9.30
CA TYR A 237 6.21 3.32 8.21
C TYR A 237 7.12 4.46 8.65
N ASP A 238 8.42 4.18 8.83
CA ASP A 238 9.40 5.22 9.19
C ASP A 238 10.83 4.91 8.70
N LEU A 239 10.96 4.19 7.56
CA LEU A 239 12.27 3.97 6.95
C LEU A 239 13.01 5.29 6.70
N PRO A 240 14.34 5.34 6.93
CA PRO A 240 15.12 6.51 6.54
C PRO A 240 15.00 6.80 5.05
N ASP A 241 14.78 8.07 4.72
CA ASP A 241 14.56 8.57 3.36
C ASP A 241 13.37 7.86 2.66
N ARG A 242 12.30 7.46 3.41
CA ARG A 242 11.11 6.83 2.86
C ARG A 242 10.48 7.69 1.76
N ASP A 243 9.74 7.06 0.85
CA ASP A 243 9.15 7.72 -0.32
C ASP A 243 10.17 8.48 -1.15
N CYS A 244 11.25 7.81 -1.50
CA CYS A 244 12.38 8.39 -2.20
C CYS A 244 12.03 9.05 -3.55
N ALA A 245 10.86 8.74 -4.13
CA ALA A 245 10.36 9.32 -5.38
C ALA A 245 9.23 10.34 -5.20
N ALA A 246 8.64 10.45 -3.99
CA ALA A 246 7.57 11.38 -3.64
C ALA A 246 8.02 12.34 -2.54
N LEU A 247 7.32 13.46 -2.37
CA LEU A 247 7.68 14.51 -1.41
C LEU A 247 6.64 14.68 -0.30
N ALA A 248 5.37 14.37 -0.58
CA ALA A 248 4.26 14.64 0.31
C ALA A 248 4.31 13.83 1.60
N SER A 249 4.87 12.62 1.55
CA SER A 249 4.87 11.62 2.61
C SER A 249 6.27 11.26 3.11
N ASN A 250 7.30 12.08 2.80
CA ASN A 250 8.64 11.90 3.36
C ASN A 250 8.59 11.82 4.90
N GLY A 251 9.54 11.08 5.48
CA GLY A 251 9.63 10.86 6.92
C GLY A 251 10.65 11.75 7.64
N GLU A 252 10.69 11.60 8.95
CA GLU A 252 11.61 12.34 9.82
C GLU A 252 13.04 11.79 9.82
N LEU A 253 13.22 10.50 9.43
CA LEU A 253 14.52 9.84 9.45
C LEU A 253 15.26 10.01 8.12
N SER A 254 16.55 10.31 8.20
CA SER A 254 17.42 10.38 7.04
C SER A 254 18.64 9.48 7.19
N SER A 255 18.99 8.75 6.12
CA SER A 255 20.19 7.92 6.07
C SER A 255 21.50 8.70 6.21
N ALA A 256 21.47 10.00 6.00
CA ALA A 256 22.62 10.89 6.21
C ALA A 256 22.86 11.24 7.69
N ASN A 257 21.83 11.12 8.55
CA ASN A 257 21.84 11.59 9.95
C ASN A 257 21.53 10.48 10.95
N ASP A 258 22.22 9.35 10.82
CA ASP A 258 22.06 8.18 11.69
C ASP A 258 20.64 7.58 11.72
N GLY A 259 19.85 7.84 10.65
CA GLY A 259 18.46 7.39 10.57
C GLY A 259 18.31 5.87 10.70
N MET A 260 19.23 5.08 10.16
CA MET A 260 19.16 3.62 10.25
C MET A 260 19.33 3.10 11.69
N THR A 261 20.22 3.69 12.49
CA THR A 261 20.35 3.33 13.91
C THR A 261 19.07 3.70 14.65
N LYS A 262 18.53 4.92 14.43
CA LYS A 262 17.27 5.36 15.04
C LYS A 262 16.11 4.47 14.65
N TYR A 263 15.98 4.13 13.36
CA TYR A 263 14.96 3.21 12.87
C TYR A 263 15.01 1.86 13.59
N LYS A 264 16.21 1.28 13.75
CA LYS A 264 16.37 0.00 14.43
C LYS A 264 16.08 0.10 15.93
N THR A 265 16.72 1.07 16.63
CA THR A 265 16.74 1.07 18.10
C THR A 265 15.60 1.87 18.74
N LEU A 266 15.19 2.99 18.13
CA LEU A 266 14.16 3.86 18.70
C LEU A 266 12.77 3.58 18.11
N TYR A 267 12.70 2.86 16.97
CA TYR A 267 11.44 2.58 16.33
C TYR A 267 11.15 1.06 16.34
N ILE A 268 11.85 0.22 15.59
CA ILE A 268 11.52 -1.21 15.46
C ILE A 268 11.71 -1.98 16.76
N ASP A 269 12.82 -1.77 17.48
CA ASP A 269 13.06 -2.49 18.74
C ASP A 269 11.99 -2.14 19.78
N ARG A 270 11.57 -0.88 19.85
CA ARG A 270 10.51 -0.46 20.76
C ARG A 270 9.15 -1.03 20.40
N ILE A 271 8.82 -1.03 19.10
CA ILE A 271 7.58 -1.68 18.63
C ILE A 271 7.60 -3.16 19.02
N ALA A 272 8.67 -3.88 18.70
CA ALA A 272 8.79 -5.31 19.00
C ALA A 272 8.69 -5.59 20.52
N GLU A 273 9.33 -4.78 21.35
CA GLU A 273 9.26 -4.89 22.82
C GLU A 273 7.82 -4.71 23.34
N ILE A 274 7.10 -3.71 22.82
CA ILE A 274 5.71 -3.46 23.21
C ILE A 274 4.82 -4.63 22.76
N LEU A 275 4.94 -5.08 21.51
CA LEU A 275 4.13 -6.19 20.97
C LEU A 275 4.39 -7.52 21.69
N ALA A 276 5.60 -7.72 22.22
CA ALA A 276 5.98 -8.93 22.97
C ALA A 276 5.36 -9.00 24.39
N ARG A 277 4.72 -7.94 24.87
CA ARG A 277 4.16 -7.92 26.23
C ARG A 277 3.08 -8.98 26.39
N PRO A 278 3.06 -9.74 27.50
CA PRO A 278 2.06 -10.79 27.75
C PRO A 278 0.61 -10.30 27.67
N ALA A 279 0.37 -9.03 28.01
CA ALA A 279 -0.96 -8.41 27.92
C ALA A 279 -1.58 -8.47 26.51
N TYR A 280 -0.76 -8.51 25.46
CA TYR A 280 -1.18 -8.48 24.07
C TYR A 280 -1.07 -9.83 23.36
N ALA A 281 -0.59 -10.86 24.05
CA ALA A 281 -0.35 -12.19 23.48
C ALA A 281 -1.63 -12.84 22.90
N GLY A 282 -2.82 -12.41 23.31
CA GLY A 282 -4.11 -12.88 22.78
C GLY A 282 -4.66 -12.11 21.59
N LEU A 283 -4.01 -11.01 21.19
CA LEU A 283 -4.39 -10.24 20.01
C LEU A 283 -3.77 -10.86 18.75
N ARG A 284 -4.43 -10.72 17.60
CA ARG A 284 -3.85 -10.95 16.28
C ARG A 284 -3.40 -9.61 15.73
N ILE A 285 -2.10 -9.39 15.70
CA ILE A 285 -1.49 -8.13 15.31
C ILE A 285 -1.06 -8.23 13.85
N VAL A 286 -1.79 -7.57 12.97
CA VAL A 286 -1.52 -7.52 11.54
C VAL A 286 -0.65 -6.30 11.26
N THR A 287 0.52 -6.49 10.66
CA THR A 287 1.41 -5.40 10.28
C THR A 287 1.48 -5.23 8.78
N VAL A 288 1.25 -4.02 8.27
CA VAL A 288 1.60 -3.59 6.91
C VAL A 288 2.94 -2.88 7.00
N ILE A 289 3.94 -3.43 6.32
CA ILE A 289 5.33 -3.03 6.51
C ILE A 289 5.79 -2.16 5.33
N GLU A 290 6.17 -0.93 5.65
CA GLU A 290 6.85 0.07 4.85
C GLU A 290 6.18 0.32 3.49
N PRO A 291 4.92 0.81 3.50
CA PRO A 291 4.23 1.20 2.28
C PRO A 291 5.10 2.02 1.34
N ASP A 292 4.92 1.79 0.04
CA ASP A 292 5.57 2.48 -1.09
C ASP A 292 7.11 2.37 -1.16
N SER A 293 7.81 2.08 -0.06
CA SER A 293 9.27 2.23 0.05
C SER A 293 10.03 1.30 -0.90
N PHE A 294 9.87 -0.01 -0.76
CA PHE A 294 10.58 -0.97 -1.61
C PHE A 294 10.15 -0.94 -3.07
N PRO A 295 8.84 -0.82 -3.41
CA PRO A 295 8.39 -0.57 -4.77
C PRO A 295 9.00 0.67 -5.43
N ASN A 296 9.10 1.79 -4.68
CA ASN A 296 9.78 3.00 -5.16
C ASN A 296 11.24 2.74 -5.53
N MET A 297 11.98 2.03 -4.69
CA MET A 297 13.36 1.67 -4.99
C MET A 297 13.46 0.80 -6.25
N LEU A 298 12.59 -0.21 -6.40
CA LEU A 298 12.63 -1.13 -7.56
C LEU A 298 12.39 -0.43 -8.90
N THR A 299 11.59 0.64 -8.92
CA THR A 299 11.11 1.26 -10.16
C THR A 299 11.71 2.62 -10.46
N ASN A 300 12.33 3.29 -9.48
CA ASN A 300 12.82 4.67 -9.64
C ASN A 300 14.36 4.81 -9.58
N VAL A 301 15.10 3.71 -9.46
CA VAL A 301 16.56 3.73 -9.52
C VAL A 301 17.03 3.88 -10.97
N GLY A 302 18.00 4.77 -11.19
CA GLY A 302 18.61 5.01 -12.51
C GLY A 302 17.79 5.88 -13.47
N ILE A 303 16.72 6.52 -13.00
CA ILE A 303 15.84 7.39 -13.81
C ILE A 303 15.81 8.85 -13.32
N GLY A 304 16.88 9.29 -12.66
CA GLY A 304 17.02 10.67 -12.19
C GLY A 304 16.42 10.97 -10.82
N LYS A 305 15.93 9.97 -10.10
CA LYS A 305 15.47 10.10 -8.71
C LYS A 305 16.65 9.87 -7.75
N THR A 306 17.45 10.90 -7.52
CA THR A 306 18.73 10.83 -6.78
C THR A 306 18.59 10.28 -5.36
N VAL A 307 17.47 10.50 -4.68
CA VAL A 307 17.20 9.92 -3.36
C VAL A 307 17.05 8.41 -3.47
N CYS A 308 16.29 7.90 -4.46
CA CYS A 308 16.15 6.46 -4.70
C CYS A 308 17.48 5.80 -5.06
N ASP A 309 18.33 6.48 -5.88
CA ASP A 309 19.68 6.01 -6.21
C ASP A 309 20.55 5.89 -4.94
N SER A 310 20.49 6.89 -4.04
CA SER A 310 21.21 6.89 -2.76
C SER A 310 20.71 5.78 -1.83
N VAL A 311 19.39 5.63 -1.70
CA VAL A 311 18.76 4.58 -0.88
C VAL A 311 19.19 3.19 -1.36
N ASN A 312 19.18 2.96 -2.67
CA ASN A 312 19.58 1.69 -3.26
C ASN A 312 21.08 1.41 -3.05
N SER A 313 21.95 2.38 -3.37
CA SER A 313 23.39 2.20 -3.25
C SER A 313 23.87 1.94 -1.83
N LYS A 314 23.17 2.51 -0.83
CA LYS A 314 23.43 2.28 0.61
C LYS A 314 22.69 1.06 1.17
N GLY A 315 21.77 0.46 0.41
CA GLY A 315 20.91 -0.64 0.85
C GLY A 315 19.95 -0.28 1.98
N VAL A 316 19.51 0.98 2.09
CA VAL A 316 18.74 1.50 3.24
C VAL A 316 17.46 0.72 3.44
N TYR A 317 16.62 0.61 2.40
CA TYR A 317 15.33 -0.08 2.52
C TYR A 317 15.49 -1.58 2.74
N VAL A 318 16.43 -2.22 2.05
CA VAL A 318 16.72 -3.64 2.21
C VAL A 318 17.11 -3.94 3.66
N GLN A 319 18.08 -3.20 4.21
CA GLN A 319 18.54 -3.40 5.60
C GLN A 319 17.44 -3.13 6.63
N GLY A 320 16.67 -2.06 6.45
CA GLY A 320 15.60 -1.71 7.37
C GLY A 320 14.47 -2.73 7.37
N ILE A 321 13.95 -3.10 6.20
CA ILE A 321 12.87 -4.09 6.08
C ILE A 321 13.34 -5.47 6.57
N GLN A 322 14.54 -5.91 6.22
CA GLN A 322 15.08 -7.18 6.71
C GLN A 322 15.21 -7.20 8.24
N TYR A 323 15.63 -6.08 8.83
CA TYR A 323 15.69 -5.94 10.29
C TYR A 323 14.30 -6.05 10.92
N THR A 324 13.30 -5.38 10.36
CA THR A 324 11.91 -5.42 10.81
C THR A 324 11.35 -6.84 10.73
N LEU A 325 11.50 -7.50 9.57
CA LEU A 325 11.05 -8.88 9.37
C LEU A 325 11.70 -9.84 10.37
N ASN A 326 13.02 -9.73 10.58
CA ASN A 326 13.74 -10.55 11.53
C ASN A 326 13.21 -10.37 12.97
N LYS A 327 13.06 -9.12 13.41
CA LYS A 327 12.58 -8.81 14.77
C LYS A 327 11.15 -9.30 15.00
N LEU A 328 10.23 -8.97 14.11
CA LEU A 328 8.81 -9.28 14.28
C LEU A 328 8.51 -10.77 14.05
N SER A 329 9.31 -11.51 13.27
CA SER A 329 9.13 -12.95 13.03
C SER A 329 9.24 -13.80 14.30
N THR A 330 9.82 -13.27 15.37
CA THR A 330 9.92 -13.93 16.67
C THR A 330 8.60 -13.93 17.45
N LEU A 331 7.64 -13.09 17.06
CA LEU A 331 6.37 -12.87 17.75
C LEU A 331 5.26 -13.69 17.07
N LYS A 332 4.74 -14.70 17.78
CA LYS A 332 3.79 -15.68 17.21
C LYS A 332 2.41 -15.09 16.86
N ASN A 333 2.06 -13.96 17.43
CA ASN A 333 0.78 -13.28 17.23
C ASN A 333 0.87 -12.09 16.27
N VAL A 334 2.03 -11.91 15.61
CA VAL A 334 2.27 -10.88 14.59
C VAL A 334 2.23 -11.51 13.20
N TYR A 335 1.41 -10.94 12.32
CA TYR A 335 1.20 -11.40 10.95
C TYR A 335 1.68 -10.31 10.00
N MET A 336 2.80 -10.57 9.34
CA MET A 336 3.50 -9.57 8.53
C MET A 336 3.04 -9.59 7.08
N TYR A 337 2.58 -8.45 6.56
CA TYR A 337 2.31 -8.20 5.16
C TYR A 337 3.24 -7.10 4.66
N LEU A 338 4.00 -7.38 3.61
CA LEU A 338 4.81 -6.37 2.94
C LEU A 338 3.93 -5.60 1.95
N ASP A 339 4.16 -4.31 1.84
CA ASP A 339 3.50 -3.53 0.80
C ASP A 339 3.99 -3.96 -0.59
N ILE A 340 3.04 -4.21 -1.49
CA ILE A 340 3.29 -4.62 -2.88
C ILE A 340 2.73 -3.61 -3.89
N ALA A 341 2.60 -2.34 -3.47
CA ALA A 341 2.03 -1.28 -4.28
C ALA A 341 0.62 -1.63 -4.81
N HIS A 342 0.35 -1.41 -6.09
CA HIS A 342 -0.95 -1.64 -6.70
C HIS A 342 -0.83 -2.00 -8.18
N SER A 343 -1.92 -2.49 -8.78
CA SER A 343 -1.97 -2.94 -10.17
C SER A 343 -1.52 -1.87 -11.17
N GLY A 344 -1.84 -0.61 -10.90
CA GLY A 344 -1.45 0.53 -11.74
C GLY A 344 0.04 0.91 -11.66
N TRP A 345 0.83 0.28 -10.80
CA TRP A 345 2.26 0.55 -10.64
C TRP A 345 3.14 -0.67 -10.90
N LEU A 346 2.96 -1.74 -10.14
CA LEU A 346 3.76 -2.97 -10.35
C LEU A 346 3.09 -3.98 -11.29
N GLY A 347 1.95 -3.62 -11.90
CA GLY A 347 1.21 -4.50 -12.80
C GLY A 347 1.86 -4.74 -14.16
N TRP A 348 2.70 -3.81 -14.69
CA TRP A 348 3.44 -4.05 -15.92
C TRP A 348 4.37 -5.25 -15.77
N ASP A 349 4.48 -6.06 -16.81
CA ASP A 349 5.26 -7.31 -16.77
C ASP A 349 6.71 -7.09 -16.31
N ASN A 350 7.37 -6.03 -16.78
CA ASN A 350 8.74 -5.71 -16.38
C ASN A 350 8.85 -5.28 -14.90
N ASN A 351 7.89 -4.48 -14.40
CA ASN A 351 7.88 -4.06 -13.00
C ASN A 351 7.54 -5.24 -12.08
N ARG A 352 6.59 -6.07 -12.49
CA ARG A 352 6.19 -7.25 -11.73
C ARG A 352 7.33 -8.27 -11.64
N ALA A 353 8.05 -8.54 -12.73
CA ALA A 353 9.22 -9.40 -12.71
C ALA A 353 10.29 -8.89 -11.73
N LYS A 354 10.61 -7.59 -11.77
CA LYS A 354 11.53 -6.98 -10.79
C LYS A 354 11.01 -7.11 -9.36
N ALA A 355 9.70 -6.95 -9.14
CA ALA A 355 9.08 -7.09 -7.83
C ALA A 355 9.21 -8.52 -7.31
N ILE A 356 8.89 -9.53 -8.11
CA ILE A 356 9.01 -10.94 -7.71
C ILE A 356 10.45 -11.28 -7.27
N ASP A 357 11.45 -10.93 -8.07
CA ASP A 357 12.86 -11.20 -7.76
C ASP A 357 13.35 -10.37 -6.57
N GLY A 358 12.96 -9.10 -6.52
CA GLY A 358 13.35 -8.19 -5.45
C GLY A 358 12.78 -8.61 -4.10
N PHE A 359 11.49 -8.87 -3.99
CA PHE A 359 10.85 -9.31 -2.74
C PHE A 359 11.31 -10.70 -2.32
N LYS A 360 11.54 -11.63 -3.25
CA LYS A 360 12.15 -12.92 -2.94
C LYS A 360 13.51 -12.73 -2.28
N THR A 361 14.37 -11.90 -2.86
CA THR A 361 15.70 -11.61 -2.33
C THR A 361 15.62 -10.92 -0.97
N LEU A 362 14.73 -9.94 -0.83
CA LEU A 362 14.49 -9.19 0.39
C LEU A 362 14.08 -10.12 1.54
N VAL A 363 13.03 -10.93 1.35
CA VAL A 363 12.49 -11.82 2.40
C VAL A 363 13.49 -12.93 2.73
N LYS A 364 14.14 -13.50 1.70
CA LYS A 364 15.19 -14.53 1.91
C LYS A 364 16.34 -14.01 2.77
N GLY A 365 16.74 -12.76 2.59
CA GLY A 365 17.83 -12.14 3.34
C GLY A 365 17.48 -11.76 4.79
N ALA A 366 16.21 -11.80 5.18
CA ALA A 366 15.77 -11.39 6.52
C ALA A 366 16.15 -12.41 7.62
N THR A 367 16.39 -13.67 7.26
CA THR A 367 16.80 -14.72 8.21
C THR A 367 17.98 -15.53 7.66
N THR A 368 18.78 -16.12 8.55
CA THR A 368 19.90 -16.99 8.16
C THR A 368 19.45 -18.26 7.45
N SER A 369 18.21 -18.72 7.71
CA SER A 369 17.62 -19.89 7.04
C SER A 369 17.10 -19.59 5.64
N GLY A 370 16.96 -18.31 5.26
CA GLY A 370 16.35 -17.90 4.00
C GLY A 370 14.88 -18.28 3.86
N ASN A 371 14.16 -18.40 4.99
CA ASN A 371 12.76 -18.83 5.03
C ASN A 371 11.83 -17.78 4.43
N LEU A 372 11.21 -18.07 3.29
CA LEU A 372 10.23 -17.20 2.64
C LEU A 372 8.87 -17.20 3.35
N GLY A 373 8.59 -18.17 4.21
CA GLY A 373 7.35 -18.26 4.99
C GLY A 373 7.33 -17.42 6.26
N ILE A 374 8.30 -16.52 6.49
CA ILE A 374 8.28 -15.61 7.64
C ILE A 374 7.24 -14.51 7.53
N ILE A 375 6.80 -14.20 6.32
CA ILE A 375 5.70 -13.26 6.07
C ILE A 375 4.40 -14.04 5.87
N ARG A 376 3.28 -13.45 6.29
CA ARG A 376 1.95 -13.97 5.95
C ARG A 376 1.64 -13.70 4.48
N GLY A 377 2.03 -12.56 3.96
CA GLY A 377 1.74 -12.20 2.60
C GLY A 377 2.08 -10.76 2.23
N PHE A 378 1.25 -10.20 1.34
CA PHE A 378 1.41 -8.85 0.83
C PHE A 378 0.14 -8.02 1.01
N ALA A 379 0.31 -6.70 1.18
CA ALA A 379 -0.76 -5.71 1.17
C ALA A 379 -0.75 -4.96 -0.16
N SER A 380 -1.87 -5.02 -0.87
CA SER A 380 -2.03 -4.33 -2.15
C SER A 380 -2.91 -3.10 -2.02
N ASN A 381 -2.68 -2.12 -2.89
CA ASN A 381 -3.44 -0.88 -2.98
C ASN A 381 -3.38 0.00 -1.71
N THR A 382 -2.36 -0.21 -0.87
CA THR A 382 -2.18 0.58 0.36
C THR A 382 -2.16 2.07 0.02
N ALA A 383 -3.09 2.82 0.62
CA ALA A 383 -3.22 4.25 0.42
C ALA A 383 -3.44 4.69 -1.05
N ASN A 384 -3.92 3.82 -1.93
CA ASN A 384 -4.17 4.13 -3.33
C ASN A 384 -5.66 4.02 -3.69
N TYR A 385 -5.99 4.17 -4.97
CA TYR A 385 -7.35 4.34 -5.49
C TYR A 385 -7.69 3.36 -6.62
N THR A 386 -6.81 2.40 -6.92
CA THR A 386 -7.03 1.45 -8.02
C THR A 386 -8.25 0.58 -7.72
N PRO A 387 -9.19 0.44 -8.66
CA PRO A 387 -10.41 -0.34 -8.48
C PRO A 387 -10.13 -1.77 -8.01
N LEU A 388 -11.03 -2.28 -7.19
CA LEU A 388 -10.99 -3.68 -6.78
C LEU A 388 -11.17 -4.60 -7.97
N ASP A 389 -12.14 -4.27 -8.84
CA ASP A 389 -12.55 -5.03 -10.01
C ASP A 389 -12.99 -4.08 -11.15
N GLU A 390 -12.66 -4.44 -12.38
CA GLU A 390 -13.14 -3.80 -13.61
C GLU A 390 -14.07 -4.77 -14.34
N PRO A 391 -15.37 -4.81 -14.00
CA PRO A 391 -16.26 -5.92 -14.32
C PRO A 391 -16.71 -5.98 -15.80
N TYR A 392 -16.43 -4.96 -16.61
CA TYR A 392 -16.98 -4.84 -17.96
C TYR A 392 -16.00 -5.13 -19.09
N PHE A 393 -14.74 -5.37 -18.75
CA PHE A 393 -13.69 -5.77 -19.68
C PHE A 393 -12.58 -6.53 -18.94
N ASP A 394 -11.69 -7.13 -19.68
CA ASP A 394 -10.54 -7.83 -19.14
C ASP A 394 -9.21 -7.22 -19.63
N GLY A 395 -8.11 -7.65 -19.06
CA GLY A 395 -6.77 -7.18 -19.41
C GLY A 395 -6.20 -7.76 -20.71
N THR A 396 -7.04 -8.15 -21.69
CA THR A 396 -6.59 -8.63 -22.98
C THR A 396 -6.08 -7.51 -23.89
N ASP A 397 -5.36 -7.85 -24.94
CA ASP A 397 -4.78 -6.87 -25.87
C ASP A 397 -5.82 -6.01 -26.61
N ASN A 398 -7.07 -6.48 -26.71
CA ASN A 398 -8.15 -5.72 -27.35
C ASN A 398 -8.71 -4.60 -26.46
N ASN A 399 -8.58 -4.74 -25.16
CA ASN A 399 -9.13 -3.81 -24.17
C ASN A 399 -8.06 -2.93 -23.53
N VAL A 400 -6.86 -3.47 -23.38
CA VAL A 400 -5.71 -2.74 -22.82
C VAL A 400 -4.81 -2.33 -23.96
N LYS A 401 -4.71 -1.03 -24.10
CA LYS A 401 -4.30 -0.38 -25.25
C LYS A 401 -2.89 -0.33 -25.68
N SER A 402 -2.68 -0.66 -26.87
CA SER A 402 -1.54 -0.31 -27.66
C SER A 402 -1.94 0.38 -28.98
N GLY A 403 -2.68 1.42 -28.97
CA GLY A 403 -3.27 2.03 -30.14
C GLY A 403 -4.75 1.70 -30.32
N GLY A 404 -5.41 1.05 -29.34
CA GLY A 404 -6.82 0.72 -29.38
C GLY A 404 -7.71 1.82 -28.80
N THR A 405 -8.67 1.41 -27.99
CA THR A 405 -9.76 2.26 -27.51
C THR A 405 -9.40 3.16 -26.32
N THR A 406 -8.35 2.82 -25.56
CA THR A 406 -7.91 3.66 -24.45
C THR A 406 -6.40 3.68 -24.29
N GLU A 407 -5.82 4.79 -23.85
CA GLU A 407 -4.42 4.93 -23.46
C GLU A 407 -4.23 4.85 -21.95
N PHE A 408 -5.31 4.73 -21.20
CA PHE A 408 -5.29 4.78 -19.75
C PHE A 408 -4.47 3.64 -19.11
N TYR A 409 -4.52 2.42 -19.67
CA TYR A 409 -3.82 1.26 -19.12
C TYR A 409 -2.39 1.08 -19.65
N GLU A 410 -1.99 1.78 -20.71
CA GLU A 410 -0.60 1.82 -21.20
C GLU A 410 0.05 0.43 -21.37
N TRP A 411 -0.65 -0.56 -21.94
CA TRP A 411 -0.24 -1.98 -22.04
C TRP A 411 -0.16 -2.76 -20.72
N ASN A 412 -0.54 -2.16 -19.58
CA ASN A 412 -0.61 -2.87 -18.32
C ASN A 412 -1.88 -3.73 -18.26
N ARG A 413 -1.71 -5.04 -18.30
CA ARG A 413 -2.82 -6.01 -18.28
C ARG A 413 -3.42 -6.23 -16.90
N MET A 414 -2.78 -5.77 -15.85
CA MET A 414 -3.34 -5.79 -14.48
C MET A 414 -4.23 -4.55 -14.33
N ILE A 415 -5.48 -4.69 -14.74
CA ILE A 415 -6.43 -3.57 -14.81
C ILE A 415 -7.01 -3.21 -13.44
N ASP A 416 -7.05 -4.17 -12.52
CA ASP A 416 -7.64 -4.08 -11.19
C ASP A 416 -6.83 -4.86 -10.14
N GLU A 417 -7.22 -4.75 -8.87
CA GLU A 417 -6.50 -5.38 -7.77
C GLU A 417 -6.75 -6.89 -7.66
N LEU A 418 -7.92 -7.38 -8.10
CA LEU A 418 -8.19 -8.82 -8.10
C LEU A 418 -7.32 -9.55 -9.11
N SER A 419 -7.27 -9.10 -10.36
CA SER A 419 -6.41 -9.69 -11.40
C SER A 419 -4.92 -9.58 -11.04
N TYR A 420 -4.53 -8.47 -10.40
CA TYR A 420 -3.16 -8.24 -9.95
C TYR A 420 -2.75 -9.22 -8.84
N THR A 421 -3.55 -9.37 -7.79
CA THR A 421 -3.24 -10.28 -6.67
C THR A 421 -3.28 -11.75 -7.10
N ASP A 422 -4.20 -12.14 -8.00
CA ASP A 422 -4.23 -13.48 -8.61
C ASP A 422 -2.91 -13.79 -9.34
N LYS A 423 -2.45 -12.83 -10.16
CA LYS A 423 -1.22 -12.97 -10.92
C LYS A 423 0.01 -13.02 -10.03
N LEU A 424 0.12 -12.09 -9.07
CA LEU A 424 1.20 -12.08 -8.08
C LEU A 424 1.27 -13.39 -7.29
N ARG A 425 0.10 -13.88 -6.82
CA ARG A 425 0.04 -15.16 -6.08
C ARG A 425 0.69 -16.28 -6.88
N SER A 426 0.32 -16.43 -8.14
CA SER A 426 0.86 -17.50 -8.99
C SER A 426 2.37 -17.35 -9.23
N GLU A 427 2.85 -16.13 -9.48
CA GLU A 427 4.25 -15.85 -9.76
C GLU A 427 5.14 -15.97 -8.51
N PHE A 428 4.70 -15.50 -7.34
CA PHE A 428 5.45 -15.67 -6.09
C PHE A 428 5.58 -17.13 -5.67
N VAL A 429 4.51 -17.93 -5.82
CA VAL A 429 4.58 -19.37 -5.53
C VAL A 429 5.52 -20.07 -6.51
N ALA A 430 5.46 -19.75 -7.80
CA ALA A 430 6.42 -20.23 -8.77
C ALA A 430 7.87 -19.83 -8.45
N ALA A 431 8.06 -18.65 -7.82
CA ALA A 431 9.36 -18.20 -7.34
C ALA A 431 9.82 -18.87 -6.04
N GLY A 432 9.01 -19.70 -5.40
CA GLY A 432 9.35 -20.50 -4.22
C GLY A 432 8.78 -20.02 -2.89
N PHE A 433 7.89 -19.04 -2.88
CA PHE A 433 7.09 -18.72 -1.69
C PHE A 433 6.12 -19.88 -1.38
N PRO A 434 5.74 -20.05 -0.10
CA PRO A 434 4.75 -21.06 0.26
C PRO A 434 3.42 -20.89 -0.48
N ASP A 435 2.72 -21.98 -0.73
CA ASP A 435 1.36 -21.96 -1.28
C ASP A 435 0.31 -21.34 -0.33
N THR A 436 0.68 -21.16 0.93
CA THR A 436 -0.10 -20.43 1.95
C THR A 436 0.09 -18.91 1.90
N LEU A 437 0.93 -18.39 0.99
CA LEU A 437 1.11 -16.95 0.79
C LEU A 437 -0.21 -16.27 0.46
N SER A 438 -0.55 -15.22 1.18
CA SER A 438 -1.85 -14.55 1.08
C SER A 438 -1.72 -13.05 0.82
N PHE A 439 -2.88 -12.42 0.58
CA PHE A 439 -2.97 -11.00 0.29
C PHE A 439 -4.06 -10.35 1.13
N ILE A 440 -3.85 -9.08 1.46
CA ILE A 440 -4.89 -8.14 1.88
C ILE A 440 -4.96 -7.01 0.86
N ILE A 441 -6.15 -6.48 0.62
CA ILE A 441 -6.36 -5.36 -0.31
C ILE A 441 -6.94 -4.18 0.47
N ASP A 442 -6.29 -3.02 0.37
CA ASP A 442 -6.85 -1.77 0.90
C ASP A 442 -7.99 -1.29 0.01
N THR A 443 -9.20 -1.33 0.55
CA THR A 443 -10.43 -0.92 -0.14
C THR A 443 -11.01 0.39 0.42
N SER A 444 -10.22 1.12 1.18
CA SER A 444 -10.70 2.32 1.88
C SER A 444 -11.12 3.46 0.94
N ARG A 445 -10.58 3.53 -0.29
CA ARG A 445 -10.76 4.67 -1.19
C ARG A 445 -10.94 4.30 -2.66
N ASN A 446 -11.19 3.04 -2.98
CA ASN A 446 -11.28 2.52 -4.35
C ASN A 446 -12.71 2.17 -4.80
N GLY A 447 -13.71 2.72 -4.13
CA GLY A 447 -15.11 2.38 -4.38
C GLY A 447 -15.71 2.95 -5.65
N TRP A 448 -15.25 4.11 -6.12
CA TRP A 448 -15.65 4.73 -7.38
C TRP A 448 -17.16 4.66 -7.66
N GLY A 449 -17.97 5.11 -6.71
CA GLY A 449 -19.43 5.13 -6.85
C GLY A 449 -19.93 6.37 -7.59
N SER A 450 -21.14 6.82 -7.23
CA SER A 450 -21.84 7.95 -7.82
C SER A 450 -22.34 7.73 -9.25
N ALA A 451 -22.94 8.78 -9.83
CA ALA A 451 -23.50 8.75 -11.18
C ALA A 451 -22.46 8.53 -12.30
N LYS A 452 -21.18 8.71 -12.00
CA LYS A 452 -20.09 8.48 -12.98
C LYS A 452 -19.68 7.02 -13.08
N ARG A 453 -20.08 6.16 -12.13
CA ARG A 453 -19.76 4.73 -12.19
C ARG A 453 -20.53 4.08 -13.32
N PRO A 454 -19.87 3.38 -14.26
CA PRO A 454 -20.55 2.65 -15.31
C PRO A 454 -21.42 1.53 -14.73
N THR A 455 -22.53 1.23 -15.40
CA THR A 455 -23.50 0.21 -14.97
C THR A 455 -23.57 -0.97 -15.95
N GLY A 456 -22.78 -0.95 -17.01
CA GLY A 456 -22.75 -2.00 -18.03
C GLY A 456 -21.63 -1.79 -19.04
N PRO A 457 -21.45 -2.75 -19.96
CA PRO A 457 -20.51 -2.64 -21.06
C PRO A 457 -20.84 -1.48 -21.99
N ALA A 458 -19.82 -0.86 -22.59
CA ALA A 458 -19.92 0.17 -23.62
C ALA A 458 -19.02 -0.18 -24.82
N ALA A 459 -19.14 0.59 -25.90
CA ALA A 459 -18.32 0.37 -27.09
C ALA A 459 -16.85 0.77 -26.88
N ASP A 460 -16.61 1.74 -25.99
CA ASP A 460 -15.29 2.25 -25.63
C ASP A 460 -14.93 1.83 -24.21
N VAL A 461 -13.67 1.41 -24.00
CA VAL A 461 -13.16 1.05 -22.68
C VAL A 461 -13.21 2.22 -21.73
N ASP A 462 -12.95 3.45 -22.20
CA ASP A 462 -13.00 4.63 -21.36
C ASP A 462 -14.39 4.93 -20.79
N ASP A 463 -15.46 4.51 -21.47
CA ASP A 463 -16.83 4.66 -21.00
C ASP A 463 -17.22 3.62 -19.95
N MET A 464 -16.61 2.42 -19.98
CA MET A 464 -16.97 1.30 -19.11
C MET A 464 -15.98 1.03 -17.98
N ARG A 465 -14.80 1.67 -17.96
CA ARG A 465 -13.84 1.52 -16.85
C ARG A 465 -14.33 2.21 -15.56
N ILE A 466 -14.08 1.57 -14.44
CA ILE A 466 -14.43 2.08 -13.10
C ILE A 466 -13.49 3.22 -12.69
N ASP A 467 -12.18 3.08 -12.91
CA ASP A 467 -11.17 4.09 -12.60
C ASP A 467 -11.36 5.33 -13.50
N ARG A 468 -11.75 6.44 -12.90
CA ARG A 468 -12.05 7.69 -13.61
C ARG A 468 -10.93 8.71 -13.58
N ARG A 469 -9.75 8.35 -13.09
CA ARG A 469 -8.56 9.21 -13.18
C ARG A 469 -8.20 9.48 -14.64
N THR A 470 -7.52 10.58 -14.89
CA THR A 470 -6.94 10.88 -16.21
C THR A 470 -5.68 10.07 -16.49
N ALA A 471 -4.96 9.65 -15.43
CA ALA A 471 -3.84 8.73 -15.50
C ALA A 471 -3.77 7.87 -14.23
N ARG A 472 -3.44 6.59 -14.36
CA ARG A 472 -3.35 5.65 -13.22
C ARG A 472 -2.27 6.04 -12.20
N GLY A 473 -1.27 6.81 -12.63
CA GLY A 473 -0.22 7.35 -11.77
C GLY A 473 -0.66 8.51 -10.88
N ASN A 474 -1.85 9.09 -11.06
CA ASN A 474 -2.37 10.16 -10.22
C ASN A 474 -2.84 9.58 -8.89
N TRP A 475 -2.11 9.85 -7.82
CA TRP A 475 -2.28 9.18 -6.52
C TRP A 475 -2.72 10.10 -5.38
N CYS A 476 -2.60 11.41 -5.52
CA CYS A 476 -2.80 12.32 -4.37
C CYS A 476 -4.24 12.83 -4.28
N ASN A 477 -4.91 12.53 -3.17
CA ASN A 477 -6.24 13.03 -2.81
C ASN A 477 -7.24 13.01 -3.98
N VAL A 478 -7.37 11.86 -4.64
CA VAL A 478 -8.06 11.73 -5.93
C VAL A 478 -9.54 12.06 -5.82
N LYS A 479 -10.02 12.89 -6.77
CA LYS A 479 -11.43 13.29 -6.90
C LYS A 479 -12.31 12.13 -7.33
N ASP A 480 -13.60 12.28 -7.03
CA ASP A 480 -14.70 11.41 -7.48
C ASP A 480 -14.59 9.95 -7.01
N THR A 481 -13.60 9.64 -6.18
CA THR A 481 -13.46 8.32 -5.57
C THR A 481 -14.41 8.13 -4.41
N GLY A 482 -14.62 6.89 -3.99
CA GLY A 482 -15.48 6.52 -2.87
C GLY A 482 -14.85 5.44 -1.99
N ILE A 483 -15.46 5.19 -0.84
CA ILE A 483 -15.13 4.02 -0.02
C ILE A 483 -15.54 2.76 -0.79
N GLY A 484 -14.63 1.78 -0.86
CA GLY A 484 -14.86 0.49 -1.49
C GLY A 484 -15.56 -0.53 -0.58
N GLU A 485 -15.29 -1.79 -0.85
CA GLU A 485 -15.79 -2.91 -0.04
C GLU A 485 -15.40 -2.75 1.42
N ARG A 486 -16.34 -3.06 2.32
CA ARG A 486 -16.09 -2.94 3.75
C ARG A 486 -15.11 -4.01 4.23
N PRO A 487 -14.29 -3.71 5.25
CA PRO A 487 -13.38 -4.68 5.84
C PRO A 487 -14.09 -5.96 6.23
N ARG A 488 -13.61 -7.09 5.71
CA ARG A 488 -14.09 -8.43 6.02
C ARG A 488 -13.05 -9.49 5.69
N ALA A 489 -13.06 -10.56 6.47
CA ALA A 489 -12.22 -11.74 6.22
C ALA A 489 -12.77 -12.58 5.06
N ASN A 490 -11.90 -13.35 4.41
CA ASN A 490 -12.25 -14.28 3.35
C ASN A 490 -13.24 -13.67 2.34
N PRO A 491 -12.89 -12.57 1.70
CA PRO A 491 -13.86 -11.74 0.98
C PRO A 491 -14.38 -12.41 -0.30
N ASP A 492 -13.64 -13.36 -0.86
CA ASP A 492 -13.97 -14.05 -2.10
C ASP A 492 -13.64 -15.55 -1.99
N ALA A 493 -14.67 -16.39 -2.05
CA ALA A 493 -14.50 -17.83 -1.97
C ALA A 493 -13.74 -18.42 -3.18
N ALA A 494 -13.75 -17.76 -4.34
CA ALA A 494 -12.99 -18.15 -5.51
C ALA A 494 -11.49 -17.80 -5.38
N ARG A 495 -11.14 -16.92 -4.45
CA ARG A 495 -9.76 -16.44 -4.17
C ARG A 495 -9.36 -16.69 -2.72
N PRO A 496 -9.14 -17.96 -2.33
CA PRO A 496 -8.81 -18.31 -0.94
C PRO A 496 -7.47 -17.72 -0.46
N HIS A 497 -6.67 -17.17 -1.34
CA HIS A 497 -5.44 -16.43 -1.02
C HIS A 497 -5.71 -14.97 -0.61
N LEU A 498 -6.94 -14.49 -0.67
CA LEU A 498 -7.30 -13.19 -0.11
C LEU A 498 -7.72 -13.38 1.35
N ASP A 499 -6.87 -12.95 2.28
CA ASP A 499 -7.18 -13.03 3.71
C ASP A 499 -8.28 -12.04 4.10
N ALA A 500 -8.24 -10.81 3.58
CA ALA A 500 -9.25 -9.79 3.89
C ALA A 500 -9.28 -8.63 2.88
N PHE A 501 -10.41 -7.96 2.80
CA PHE A 501 -10.47 -6.54 2.46
C PHE A 501 -10.30 -5.74 3.75
N VAL A 502 -9.52 -4.66 3.67
CA VAL A 502 -9.11 -3.86 4.83
C VAL A 502 -9.18 -2.37 4.52
N PHE A 503 -9.17 -1.56 5.56
CA PHE A 503 -8.94 -0.12 5.45
C PHE A 503 -7.57 0.19 6.07
N VAL A 504 -6.53 0.11 5.24
CA VAL A 504 -5.16 0.45 5.67
C VAL A 504 -5.05 1.96 5.80
N LYS A 505 -5.37 2.73 4.75
CA LYS A 505 -5.46 4.19 4.85
C LYS A 505 -6.80 4.58 5.48
N PRO A 506 -6.84 5.29 6.61
CA PRO A 506 -8.09 5.77 7.16
C PRO A 506 -8.81 6.72 6.18
N PRO A 507 -10.07 6.47 5.79
CA PRO A 507 -10.81 7.40 4.95
C PRO A 507 -10.89 8.80 5.57
N GLY A 508 -10.44 9.82 4.84
CA GLY A 508 -10.33 11.19 5.34
C GLY A 508 -8.91 11.59 5.79
N ALA A 509 -7.95 10.66 5.85
CA ALA A 509 -6.55 11.00 6.02
C ALA A 509 -5.95 11.46 4.69
N SER A 510 -5.44 12.70 4.62
CA SER A 510 -4.85 13.30 3.42
C SER A 510 -3.61 12.53 2.93
N ASP A 511 -3.36 12.57 1.61
CA ASP A 511 -2.13 12.05 0.99
C ASP A 511 -1.01 13.11 0.94
N GLY A 512 -1.36 14.39 0.95
CA GLY A 512 -0.40 15.49 0.89
C GLY A 512 -1.09 16.83 0.70
N THR A 513 -0.36 17.89 1.04
CA THR A 513 -0.90 19.25 0.96
C THR A 513 -1.02 19.74 -0.50
N SER A 514 -2.14 20.41 -0.80
CA SER A 514 -2.33 21.13 -2.06
C SER A 514 -1.70 22.54 -2.06
N ASP A 515 -1.11 22.98 -0.92
CA ASP A 515 -0.47 24.28 -0.81
C ASP A 515 0.93 24.25 -1.44
N SER A 516 1.07 24.81 -2.63
CA SER A 516 2.33 24.87 -3.36
C SER A 516 3.41 25.73 -2.70
N THR A 517 3.06 26.50 -1.65
CA THR A 517 4.05 27.28 -0.87
C THR A 517 4.74 26.46 0.21
N ALA A 518 4.20 25.29 0.59
CA ALA A 518 4.76 24.37 1.58
C ALA A 518 5.96 23.56 1.01
N ASN A 519 6.95 24.25 0.43
CA ASN A 519 8.08 23.62 -0.28
C ASN A 519 9.20 23.13 0.63
N THR A 520 9.24 23.57 1.90
CA THR A 520 10.20 23.11 2.90
C THR A 520 9.59 22.00 3.74
N PRO A 521 10.38 20.96 4.11
CA PRO A 521 9.89 19.93 5.01
C PRO A 521 9.40 20.51 6.33
N ASN A 522 8.23 20.06 6.80
CA ASN A 522 7.77 20.33 8.16
C ASN A 522 8.55 19.47 9.18
N ALA A 523 8.19 19.54 10.46
CA ALA A 523 8.85 18.78 11.53
C ALA A 523 8.79 17.25 11.33
N GLU A 524 7.85 16.76 10.52
CA GLU A 524 7.66 15.35 10.18
C GLU A 524 8.30 14.96 8.84
N GLY A 525 9.01 15.88 8.17
CA GLY A 525 9.64 15.67 6.87
C GLY A 525 8.73 15.94 5.67
N LYS A 526 7.43 16.17 5.87
CA LYS A 526 6.39 16.30 4.84
C LYS A 526 6.43 17.68 4.19
N ARG A 527 6.25 17.75 2.86
CA ARG A 527 6.22 18.99 2.08
C ARG A 527 5.30 18.86 0.87
N PHE A 528 5.14 19.93 0.12
CA PHE A 528 4.35 19.91 -1.11
C PHE A 528 4.94 18.95 -2.15
N ASP A 529 4.06 18.20 -2.80
CA ASP A 529 4.34 17.40 -3.99
C ASP A 529 3.43 17.88 -5.14
N ALA A 530 3.97 17.98 -6.34
CA ALA A 530 3.23 18.44 -7.52
C ALA A 530 1.99 17.56 -7.82
N MET A 531 2.03 16.28 -7.46
CA MET A 531 0.89 15.36 -7.58
C MET A 531 -0.31 15.76 -6.71
N CYS A 532 -0.09 16.54 -5.65
CA CYS A 532 -1.15 17.07 -4.77
C CYS A 532 -1.60 18.49 -5.16
N GLY A 533 -0.93 19.11 -6.12
CA GLY A 533 -1.17 20.49 -6.55
C GLY A 533 -2.22 20.63 -7.64
N SER A 534 -2.58 21.88 -7.96
CA SER A 534 -3.56 22.23 -8.98
C SER A 534 -3.17 21.82 -10.41
N GLY A 535 -1.90 21.48 -10.65
CA GLY A 535 -1.45 20.95 -11.94
C GLY A 535 -1.91 19.50 -12.20
N ASN A 536 -2.24 18.76 -11.14
CA ASN A 536 -2.87 17.45 -11.25
C ASN A 536 -4.41 17.62 -11.22
N VAL A 537 -5.04 17.44 -12.37
CA VAL A 537 -6.49 17.64 -12.54
C VAL A 537 -7.33 16.67 -11.70
N ASP A 538 -6.76 15.54 -11.30
CA ASP A 538 -7.44 14.54 -10.47
C ASP A 538 -7.33 14.84 -8.96
N ALA A 539 -6.44 15.74 -8.53
CA ALA A 539 -6.26 16.05 -7.11
C ALA A 539 -7.34 17.00 -6.57
N LEU A 540 -7.81 16.76 -5.34
CA LEU A 540 -8.66 17.67 -4.59
C LEU A 540 -7.83 18.84 -4.07
N SER A 541 -8.39 20.06 -4.21
CA SER A 541 -7.84 21.28 -3.61
C SER A 541 -8.15 21.38 -2.11
N GLY A 542 -7.42 22.25 -1.40
CA GLY A 542 -7.64 22.49 0.03
C GLY A 542 -7.16 21.37 0.94
N ALA A 543 -6.35 20.43 0.41
CA ALA A 543 -5.82 19.32 1.18
C ALA A 543 -4.74 19.76 2.18
N PRO A 544 -4.76 19.29 3.43
CA PRO A 544 -3.69 19.48 4.41
C PRO A 544 -2.52 18.50 4.16
N HIS A 545 -1.46 18.59 4.95
CA HIS A 545 -0.33 17.65 4.88
C HIS A 545 -0.77 16.18 5.05
N ALA A 546 0.04 15.27 4.51
CA ALA A 546 -0.20 13.83 4.59
C ALA A 546 -0.47 13.36 6.03
N GLY A 547 -1.49 12.51 6.19
CA GLY A 547 -1.94 11.98 7.47
C GLY A 547 -2.87 12.91 8.28
N GLN A 548 -2.97 14.20 7.93
CA GLN A 548 -3.91 15.11 8.57
C GLN A 548 -5.33 14.91 8.04
N TRP A 549 -6.31 15.25 8.89
CA TRP A 549 -7.73 15.06 8.55
C TRP A 549 -8.20 16.00 7.45
N PHE A 550 -8.69 15.45 6.36
CA PHE A 550 -9.25 16.17 5.21
C PHE A 550 -10.75 15.94 5.09
N HIS A 551 -11.52 16.80 5.72
CA HIS A 551 -12.98 16.71 5.81
C HIS A 551 -13.68 16.58 4.45
N ASP A 552 -13.27 17.39 3.47
CA ASP A 552 -13.95 17.43 2.16
C ASP A 552 -13.72 16.13 1.38
N GLN A 553 -12.50 15.57 1.43
CA GLN A 553 -12.23 14.23 0.91
C GLN A 553 -13.06 13.17 1.65
N PHE A 554 -13.11 13.25 2.98
CA PHE A 554 -13.90 12.31 3.78
C PHE A 554 -15.36 12.26 3.36
N LEU A 555 -16.01 13.42 3.23
CA LEU A 555 -17.41 13.49 2.78
C LEU A 555 -17.58 12.99 1.34
N MET A 556 -16.68 13.34 0.45
CA MET A 556 -16.70 12.83 -0.92
C MET A 556 -16.62 11.30 -0.95
N LEU A 557 -15.69 10.72 -0.19
CA LEU A 557 -15.53 9.26 -0.10
C LEU A 557 -16.79 8.56 0.41
N LEU A 558 -17.45 9.14 1.41
CA LEU A 558 -18.70 8.59 1.96
C LEU A 558 -19.85 8.66 0.95
N ARG A 559 -20.02 9.80 0.29
CA ARG A 559 -21.09 10.03 -0.70
C ARG A 559 -20.95 9.14 -1.94
N ASN A 560 -19.71 8.89 -2.34
CA ASN A 560 -19.35 8.11 -3.52
C ASN A 560 -19.04 6.63 -3.19
N ALA A 561 -19.36 6.16 -1.99
CA ALA A 561 -19.08 4.79 -1.61
C ALA A 561 -19.73 3.77 -2.55
N SER A 562 -18.98 2.77 -2.97
CA SER A 562 -19.49 1.63 -3.74
C SER A 562 -18.82 0.33 -3.23
N PRO A 563 -19.61 -0.55 -2.60
CA PRO A 563 -21.06 -0.49 -2.32
C PRO A 563 -21.46 0.72 -1.44
N ALA A 564 -22.70 1.19 -1.59
CA ALA A 564 -23.21 2.29 -0.77
C ALA A 564 -23.16 1.99 0.73
N ILE A 565 -22.96 3.01 1.55
CA ILE A 565 -23.04 2.89 3.02
C ILE A 565 -24.53 2.83 3.40
N LYS A 566 -24.89 1.80 4.15
CA LYS A 566 -26.25 1.57 4.64
C LYS A 566 -26.44 2.12 6.06
#